data_dc9cc3bd9e40cdc4f4251fb8f8c3426d
#
_entry.id   dc9cc3bd9e40cdc4f4251fb8f8c3426d
#
_cell.length_a   1.000
_cell.length_b   1.000
_cell.length_c   1.000
_cell.angle_alpha   90.00
_cell.angle_beta   90.00
_cell.angle_gamma   90.00
#
_symmetry.space_group_name_H-M   'P 1'
#
loop_
_entity.id
_entity.type
_entity.pdbx_description
1 polymer ?
#
loop_
_entity_poly.entity_id
_entity_poly.type
_entity_poly.pdbx_seq_one_letter_code
_entity_poly.pdbx_strand_id
1 'polypeptide(L)'
;MVITLDAQRMESREQAHQYLREQLGLPEHYRGNLDALYDCLTELTDTQVRFVNTQDAPAYFFKVYRVFVDAARQGGVTLVTE
;
A
#
# COMPACT_ATOMS: atom_id res chain seq x y z
N MET A 1 -1.38 14.83 -1.38
CA MET A 1 -0.62 14.21 -0.29
C MET A 1 0.35 13.19 -0.84
N VAL A 2 1.54 13.12 -0.29
CA VAL A 2 2.55 12.15 -0.72
C VAL A 2 2.86 11.21 0.44
N ILE A 3 2.79 9.91 0.17
CA ILE A 3 3.08 8.87 1.15
C ILE A 3 4.24 8.03 0.61
N THR A 4 5.27 7.82 1.42
CA THR A 4 6.41 7.00 1.04
C THR A 4 6.34 5.68 1.78
N LEU A 5 6.42 4.57 1.04
CA LEU A 5 6.36 3.23 1.58
C LEU A 5 7.63 2.46 1.25
N ASP A 6 8.22 1.84 2.26
CA ASP A 6 9.43 1.05 2.13
C ASP A 6 9.06 -0.41 1.86
N ALA A 7 9.39 -0.90 0.67
CA ALA A 7 9.07 -2.25 0.27
C ALA A 7 9.69 -3.32 1.18
N GLN A 8 10.83 -3.02 1.80
CA GLN A 8 11.50 -3.97 2.71
C GLN A 8 10.76 -4.18 4.02
N ARG A 9 9.80 -3.32 4.34
CA ARG A 9 8.97 -3.45 5.54
C ARG A 9 7.77 -4.37 5.33
N MET A 10 7.69 -5.02 4.18
CA MET A 10 6.54 -5.87 3.81
C MET A 10 6.95 -7.34 3.69
N GLU A 11 7.71 -7.84 4.65
CA GLU A 11 8.22 -9.21 4.62
C GLU A 11 7.16 -10.27 4.86
N SER A 12 6.16 -9.98 5.68
CA SER A 12 5.08 -10.91 5.96
C SER A 12 3.75 -10.18 5.84
N ARG A 13 2.67 -10.97 5.78
CA ARG A 13 1.34 -10.40 5.75
C ARG A 13 1.08 -9.50 6.95
N GLU A 14 1.40 -9.99 8.14
CA GLU A 14 1.14 -9.25 9.37
C GLU A 14 1.95 -7.97 9.43
N GLN A 15 3.24 -8.05 9.12
CA GLN A 15 4.11 -6.89 9.14
C GLN A 15 3.68 -5.86 8.11
N ALA A 16 3.39 -6.32 6.90
CA ALA A 16 2.99 -5.43 5.81
C ALA A 16 1.72 -4.65 6.15
N HIS A 17 0.69 -5.34 6.62
CA HIS A 17 -0.58 -4.67 6.89
C HIS A 17 -0.51 -3.75 8.10
N GLN A 18 0.27 -4.09 9.12
CA GLN A 18 0.48 -3.18 10.23
C GLN A 18 1.22 -1.93 9.79
N TYR A 19 2.26 -2.09 8.97
CA TYR A 19 3.01 -0.98 8.43
C TYR A 19 2.12 -0.07 7.57
N LEU A 20 1.31 -0.67 6.69
CA LEU A 20 0.39 0.09 5.85
C LEU A 20 -0.65 0.83 6.68
N ARG A 21 -1.17 0.19 7.72
CA ARG A 21 -2.14 0.83 8.61
C ARG A 21 -1.57 2.09 9.22
N GLU A 22 -0.33 2.02 9.70
CA GLU A 22 0.33 3.17 10.32
C GLU A 22 0.62 4.27 9.30
N GLN A 23 1.17 3.91 8.14
CA GLN A 23 1.60 4.89 7.16
C GLN A 23 0.43 5.56 6.44
N LEU A 24 -0.64 4.85 6.21
CA LEU A 24 -1.81 5.36 5.50
C LEU A 24 -2.88 5.91 6.43
N GLY A 25 -2.72 5.73 7.74
CA GLY A 25 -3.73 6.17 8.71
C GLY A 25 -5.04 5.41 8.55
N LEU A 26 -4.96 4.10 8.31
CA LEU A 26 -6.14 3.30 8.08
C LEU A 26 -6.97 3.14 9.36
N PRO A 27 -8.31 2.99 9.22
CA PRO A 27 -9.18 2.93 10.39
C PRO A 27 -8.94 1.67 11.23
N GLU A 28 -9.40 1.70 12.47
CA GLU A 28 -9.24 0.56 13.39
C GLU A 28 -9.91 -0.70 12.90
N HIS A 29 -11.00 -0.56 12.15
CA HIS A 29 -11.70 -1.71 11.60
C HIS A 29 -11.03 -2.33 10.37
N TYR A 30 -9.88 -1.81 9.96
CA TYR A 30 -9.11 -2.39 8.88
C TYR A 30 -8.69 -3.80 9.24
N ARG A 31 -9.04 -4.76 8.38
CA ARG A 31 -8.90 -6.18 8.69
C ARG A 31 -7.54 -6.79 8.36
N GLY A 32 -6.63 -6.01 7.84
CA GLY A 32 -5.29 -6.50 7.52
C GLY A 32 -5.24 -7.53 6.41
N ASN A 33 -6.09 -7.39 5.41
CA ASN A 33 -6.07 -8.25 4.22
C ASN A 33 -6.11 -7.39 2.96
N LEU A 34 -5.83 -8.04 1.82
CA LEU A 34 -5.70 -7.31 0.56
C LEU A 34 -7.01 -6.70 0.07
N ASP A 35 -8.14 -7.37 0.33
CA ASP A 35 -9.45 -6.84 -0.06
C ASP A 35 -9.78 -5.57 0.72
N ALA A 36 -9.52 -5.59 2.04
CA ALA A 36 -9.75 -4.42 2.87
C ALA A 36 -8.80 -3.28 2.46
N LEU A 37 -7.57 -3.61 2.09
CA LEU A 37 -6.63 -2.62 1.60
C LEU A 37 -7.14 -1.95 0.33
N TYR A 38 -7.63 -2.73 -0.62
CA TYR A 38 -8.19 -2.18 -1.85
C TYR A 38 -9.34 -1.21 -1.56
N ASP A 39 -10.25 -1.60 -0.69
CA ASP A 39 -11.39 -0.77 -0.34
C ASP A 39 -10.94 0.56 0.26
N CYS A 40 -9.95 0.52 1.16
CA CYS A 40 -9.42 1.75 1.76
C CYS A 40 -8.72 2.64 0.73
N LEU A 41 -7.96 2.04 -0.18
CA LEU A 41 -7.24 2.81 -1.21
C LEU A 41 -8.17 3.50 -2.19
N THR A 42 -9.29 2.89 -2.51
CA THR A 42 -10.24 3.49 -3.46
C THR A 42 -10.97 4.70 -2.87
N GLU A 43 -10.91 4.87 -1.56
CA GLU A 43 -11.49 6.02 -0.89
C GLU A 43 -10.54 7.22 -0.84
N LEU A 44 -9.26 7.02 -1.15
CA LEU A 44 -8.29 8.11 -1.14
C LEU A 44 -8.47 9.02 -2.35
N THR A 45 -8.10 10.30 -2.18
CA THR A 45 -8.13 11.29 -3.26
C THR A 45 -6.82 12.07 -3.26
N ASP A 46 -6.36 12.44 -4.45
CA ASP A 46 -5.16 13.27 -4.63
C ASP A 46 -3.96 12.77 -3.83
N THR A 47 -3.76 11.46 -3.82
CA THR A 47 -2.69 10.82 -3.04
C THR A 47 -1.65 10.22 -3.97
N GLN A 48 -0.40 10.61 -3.80
CA GLN A 48 0.72 9.99 -4.49
C GLN A 48 1.42 9.03 -3.54
N VAL A 49 1.62 7.80 -3.96
CA VAL A 49 2.31 6.79 -3.18
C VAL A 49 3.65 6.48 -3.84
N ARG A 50 4.72 6.64 -3.08
CA ARG A 50 6.07 6.37 -3.55
C ARG A 50 6.59 5.11 -2.88
N PHE A 51 6.96 4.13 -3.67
CA PHE A 51 7.56 2.90 -3.15
C PHE A 51 9.08 3.01 -3.28
N VAL A 52 9.78 2.84 -2.17
CA VAL A 52 11.24 2.89 -2.14
C VAL A 52 11.80 1.52 -1.76
N ASN A 53 13.07 1.29 -2.03
CA ASN A 53 13.78 0.03 -1.71
C ASN A 53 13.09 -1.18 -2.35
N THR A 54 12.66 -1.02 -3.60
CA THR A 54 11.94 -2.08 -4.32
C THR A 54 12.85 -3.16 -4.87
N GLN A 55 14.15 -2.92 -4.93
CA GLN A 55 15.09 -3.93 -5.40
C GLN A 55 15.18 -5.05 -4.36
N ASP A 56 15.06 -6.30 -4.82
CA ASP A 56 15.05 -7.48 -3.96
C ASP A 56 13.97 -7.42 -2.88
N ALA A 57 12.82 -6.84 -3.21
CA ALA A 57 11.71 -6.71 -2.28
C ALA A 57 11.16 -8.09 -1.88
N PRO A 58 10.63 -8.22 -0.64
CA PRO A 58 10.01 -9.47 -0.21
C PRO A 58 8.82 -9.86 -1.09
N ALA A 59 8.54 -11.15 -1.17
CA ALA A 59 7.47 -11.66 -2.03
C ALA A 59 6.11 -11.03 -1.73
N TYR A 60 5.80 -10.80 -0.47
CA TYR A 60 4.51 -10.23 -0.10
C TYR A 60 4.34 -8.81 -0.62
N PHE A 61 5.44 -8.05 -0.78
CA PHE A 61 5.37 -6.72 -1.35
C PHE A 61 4.66 -6.72 -2.71
N PHE A 62 4.93 -7.72 -3.55
CA PHE A 62 4.34 -7.76 -4.88
C PHE A 62 2.83 -7.95 -4.85
N LYS A 63 2.32 -8.66 -3.85
CA LYS A 63 0.88 -8.79 -3.66
C LYS A 63 0.25 -7.46 -3.24
N VAL A 64 0.92 -6.74 -2.36
CA VAL A 64 0.49 -5.41 -1.94
C VAL A 64 0.54 -4.44 -3.12
N TYR A 65 1.65 -4.43 -3.84
CA TYR A 65 1.84 -3.53 -4.98
C TYR A 65 0.73 -3.70 -6.02
N ARG A 66 0.34 -4.93 -6.29
CA ARG A 66 -0.71 -5.21 -7.26
C ARG A 66 -2.05 -4.59 -6.83
N VAL A 67 -2.35 -4.61 -5.54
CA VAL A 67 -3.56 -3.97 -5.02
C VAL A 67 -3.50 -2.46 -5.25
N PHE A 68 -2.34 -1.85 -5.01
CA PHE A 68 -2.15 -0.42 -5.30
C PHE A 68 -2.34 -0.11 -6.78
N VAL A 69 -1.82 -0.95 -7.67
CA VAL A 69 -1.99 -0.77 -9.11
C VAL A 69 -3.47 -0.81 -9.48
N ASP A 70 -4.20 -1.79 -8.95
CA ASP A 70 -5.63 -1.92 -9.23
C ASP A 70 -6.40 -0.71 -8.71
N ALA A 71 -6.08 -0.25 -7.51
CA ALA A 71 -6.73 0.94 -6.93
C ALA A 71 -6.41 2.20 -7.73
N ALA A 72 -5.19 2.32 -8.25
CA ALA A 72 -4.78 3.49 -9.03
C ALA A 72 -5.61 3.63 -10.31
N ARG A 73 -6.11 2.53 -10.84
CA ARG A 73 -6.97 2.55 -12.03
C ARG A 73 -8.30 3.23 -11.79
N GLN A 74 -8.73 3.29 -10.53
CA GLN A 74 -9.97 3.97 -10.15
C GLN A 74 -9.80 5.48 -9.99
N GLY A 75 -8.57 5.96 -10.04
CA GLY A 75 -8.26 7.38 -9.80
C GLY A 75 -8.07 7.65 -8.31
N GLY A 76 -7.55 8.77 -7.95
CA GLY A 76 -7.32 9.16 -6.57
C GLY A 76 -5.96 8.78 -6.02
N VAL A 77 -5.36 7.71 -6.51
CA VAL A 77 -4.02 7.26 -6.11
C VAL A 77 -3.12 7.23 -7.33
N THR A 78 -1.93 7.81 -7.21
CA THR A 78 -0.89 7.78 -8.23
C THR A 78 0.32 7.07 -7.68
N LEU A 79 0.95 6.21 -8.46
CA LEU A 79 2.07 5.41 -7.98
C LEU A 79 3.38 5.85 -8.62
N VAL A 80 4.43 5.88 -7.80
CA VAL A 80 5.80 6.10 -8.25
C VAL A 80 6.67 5.02 -7.60
N THR A 81 7.51 4.38 -8.41
CA THR A 81 8.39 3.31 -7.92
C THR A 81 9.83 3.75 -8.07
N GLU A 82 10.60 3.62 -7.02
CA GLU A 82 12.02 3.98 -7.03
C GLU A 82 12.92 2.82 -6.65
#